data_1f7001fa0def17ac84a8396e352786e5
#
_entry.id   1f7001fa0def17ac84a8396e352786e5
#
_cell.length_a   1.000
_cell.length_b   1.000
_cell.length_c   1.000
_cell.angle_alpha   90.00
_cell.angle_beta   90.00
_cell.angle_gamma   90.00
#
_symmetry.space_group_name_H-M   'P 1'
#
loop_
_entity.id
_entity.type
_entity.pdbx_description
1 polymer ?
#
loop_
_entity_poly.entity_id
_entity_poly.type
_entity_poly.pdbx_seq_one_letter_code
_entity_poly.pdbx_strand_id
1 'polypeptide(L)'
;MIINPCWNEQIVRIRKASLTDMDELLQIEEACFGNERFDENVLRNVLLGTGFESFIGHEGKQLVGSAMIFHDKQHSISRIVSIAVMPDRQGKGDGKKFLQHLEQRAILMGSELMGLEVRMTNVPAINLYIHSGYEVQGRIHNYFGMGQDALYMEKRLKPA
;
A
#
# COMPACT_ATOMS: atom_id res chain seq x y z
N MET A 1 10.47 -34.28 -28.81
CA MET A 1 10.38 -32.83 -28.50
C MET A 1 9.45 -32.68 -27.31
N ILE A 2 10.02 -32.42 -26.14
CA ILE A 2 9.23 -32.22 -24.94
C ILE A 2 8.80 -30.77 -24.96
N ILE A 3 7.53 -30.53 -25.20
CA ILE A 3 6.95 -29.19 -25.05
C ILE A 3 6.86 -28.98 -23.55
N ASN A 4 7.70 -28.13 -23.00
CA ASN A 4 7.53 -27.66 -21.63
C ASN A 4 6.12 -27.09 -21.50
N PRO A 5 5.31 -27.59 -20.55
CA PRO A 5 4.07 -26.92 -20.25
C PRO A 5 4.43 -25.48 -19.85
N CYS A 6 3.79 -24.52 -20.47
CA CYS A 6 3.87 -23.14 -20.08
C CYS A 6 3.69 -23.07 -18.57
N TRP A 7 4.73 -22.71 -17.87
CA TRP A 7 4.64 -22.23 -16.52
C TRP A 7 3.82 -20.95 -16.61
N ASN A 8 2.52 -21.10 -16.45
CA ASN A 8 1.65 -19.98 -16.23
C ASN A 8 1.98 -19.49 -14.82
N GLU A 9 3.13 -18.84 -14.70
CA GLU A 9 3.41 -18.07 -13.49
C GLU A 9 2.27 -17.06 -13.39
N GLN A 10 1.36 -17.32 -12.49
CA GLN A 10 0.29 -16.41 -12.19
C GLN A 10 0.93 -15.21 -11.52
N ILE A 11 1.18 -14.18 -12.33
CA ILE A 11 1.86 -12.97 -11.89
C ILE A 11 0.81 -12.01 -11.35
N VAL A 12 1.06 -11.47 -10.16
CA VAL A 12 0.28 -10.35 -9.64
C VAL A 12 0.57 -9.12 -10.47
N ARG A 13 -0.46 -8.57 -11.10
CA ARG A 13 -0.38 -7.33 -11.86
C ARG A 13 -0.94 -6.18 -11.06
N ILE A 14 -0.11 -5.20 -10.81
CA ILE A 14 -0.48 -3.97 -10.11
C ILE A 14 -0.59 -2.87 -11.15
N ARG A 15 -1.75 -2.23 -11.20
CA ARG A 15 -2.04 -1.11 -12.10
C ARG A 15 -2.64 0.06 -11.36
N LYS A 16 -2.61 1.23 -11.97
CA LYS A 16 -3.28 2.41 -11.43
C LYS A 16 -4.78 2.17 -11.37
N ALA A 17 -5.39 2.48 -10.22
CA ALA A 17 -6.82 2.40 -10.02
C ALA A 17 -7.51 3.68 -10.49
N SER A 18 -8.78 3.54 -10.88
CA SER A 18 -9.64 4.64 -11.28
C SER A 18 -11.02 4.52 -10.64
N LEU A 19 -11.90 5.46 -10.92
CA LEU A 19 -13.29 5.43 -10.40
C LEU A 19 -14.06 4.18 -10.83
N THR A 20 -13.69 3.56 -11.95
CA THR A 20 -14.32 2.30 -12.42
C THR A 20 -13.97 1.11 -11.53
N ASP A 21 -12.96 1.23 -10.67
CA ASP A 21 -12.54 0.20 -9.72
C ASP A 21 -13.19 0.36 -8.34
N MET A 22 -14.12 1.28 -8.18
CA MET A 22 -14.69 1.63 -6.87
C MET A 22 -15.28 0.42 -6.16
N ASP A 23 -16.02 -0.44 -6.85
CA ASP A 23 -16.65 -1.62 -6.23
C ASP A 23 -15.60 -2.58 -5.65
N GLU A 24 -14.52 -2.84 -6.39
CA GLU A 24 -13.42 -3.68 -5.91
C GLU A 24 -12.64 -3.01 -4.78
N LEU A 25 -12.41 -1.70 -4.86
CA LEU A 25 -11.75 -0.96 -3.77
C LEU A 25 -12.57 -1.02 -2.47
N LEU A 26 -13.89 -0.85 -2.56
CA LEU A 26 -14.78 -1.00 -1.40
C LEU A 26 -14.77 -2.43 -0.85
N GLN A 27 -14.71 -3.43 -1.71
CA GLN A 27 -14.59 -4.82 -1.30
C GLN A 27 -13.29 -5.07 -0.52
N ILE A 28 -12.17 -4.52 -0.98
CA ILE A 28 -10.88 -4.61 -0.28
C ILE A 28 -10.95 -3.92 1.08
N GLU A 29 -11.49 -2.72 1.13
CA GLU A 29 -11.63 -1.94 2.37
C GLU A 29 -12.46 -2.69 3.41
N GLU A 30 -13.59 -3.24 3.01
CA GLU A 30 -14.45 -4.01 3.91
C GLU A 30 -13.74 -5.28 4.43
N ALA A 31 -13.08 -6.03 3.54
CA ALA A 31 -12.41 -7.26 3.90
C ALA A 31 -11.18 -7.05 4.81
N CYS A 32 -10.46 -5.94 4.62
CA CYS A 32 -9.18 -5.69 5.30
C CYS A 32 -9.32 -4.83 6.56
N PHE A 33 -10.28 -3.90 6.60
CA PHE A 33 -10.35 -2.89 7.67
C PHE A 33 -11.69 -2.88 8.41
N GLY A 34 -12.72 -3.57 7.92
CA GLY A 34 -14.01 -3.66 8.59
C GLY A 34 -14.61 -2.28 8.90
N ASN A 35 -14.85 -1.99 10.17
CA ASN A 35 -15.44 -0.71 10.61
C ASN A 35 -14.50 0.50 10.47
N GLU A 36 -13.21 0.26 10.31
CA GLU A 36 -12.20 1.33 10.15
C GLU A 36 -11.88 1.61 8.68
N ARG A 37 -12.64 1.02 7.77
CA ARG A 37 -12.45 1.19 6.34
C ARG A 37 -12.70 2.61 5.87
N PHE A 38 -12.05 2.98 4.80
CA PHE A 38 -12.41 4.18 4.05
C PHE A 38 -13.78 3.96 3.38
N ASP A 39 -14.64 4.95 3.47
CA ASP A 39 -15.90 4.95 2.74
C ASP A 39 -15.70 5.42 1.28
N GLU A 40 -16.77 5.35 0.49
CA GLU A 40 -16.73 5.74 -0.92
C GLU A 40 -16.27 7.19 -1.11
N ASN A 41 -16.67 8.11 -0.24
CA ASN A 41 -16.30 9.51 -0.35
C ASN A 41 -14.80 9.72 -0.14
N VAL A 42 -14.22 9.04 0.86
CA VAL A 42 -12.76 9.09 1.11
C VAL A 42 -12.00 8.50 -0.08
N LEU A 43 -12.42 7.33 -0.58
CA LEU A 43 -11.79 6.70 -1.74
C LEU A 43 -11.87 7.58 -2.98
N ARG A 44 -13.02 8.20 -3.22
CA ARG A 44 -13.21 9.13 -4.34
C ARG A 44 -12.27 10.32 -4.24
N ASN A 45 -12.12 10.90 -3.06
CA ASN A 45 -11.22 12.02 -2.81
C ASN A 45 -9.76 11.64 -3.04
N VAL A 46 -9.36 10.42 -2.65
CA VAL A 46 -8.00 9.91 -2.90
C VAL A 46 -7.78 9.65 -4.40
N LEU A 47 -8.75 9.03 -5.07
CA LEU A 47 -8.65 8.73 -6.51
C LEU A 47 -8.54 9.99 -7.37
N LEU A 48 -9.23 11.06 -6.98
CA LEU A 48 -9.28 12.32 -7.73
C LEU A 48 -8.35 13.40 -7.19
N GLY A 49 -7.77 13.19 -6.00
CA GLY A 49 -6.98 14.21 -5.31
C GLY A 49 -5.62 14.43 -5.94
N THR A 50 -5.18 15.70 -5.95
CA THR A 50 -3.86 16.07 -6.43
C THR A 50 -2.78 15.49 -5.51
N GLY A 51 -1.77 14.87 -6.09
CA GLY A 51 -0.66 14.25 -5.36
C GLY A 51 -0.91 12.82 -4.93
N PHE A 52 -2.15 12.32 -5.00
CA PHE A 52 -2.48 10.93 -4.70
C PHE A 52 -2.34 10.04 -5.92
N GLU A 53 -1.88 8.81 -5.69
CA GLU A 53 -2.00 7.70 -6.62
C GLU A 53 -2.56 6.49 -5.88
N SER A 54 -3.46 5.77 -6.54
CA SER A 54 -4.04 4.52 -6.03
C SER A 54 -3.79 3.41 -7.02
N PHE A 55 -3.50 2.22 -6.51
CA PHE A 55 -3.18 1.04 -7.30
C PHE A 55 -4.04 -0.13 -6.84
N ILE A 56 -4.38 -0.99 -7.78
CA ILE A 56 -5.13 -2.22 -7.54
C ILE A 56 -4.37 -3.38 -8.16
N GLY A 57 -4.37 -4.53 -7.50
CA GLY A 57 -3.65 -5.71 -7.93
C GLY A 57 -4.56 -6.90 -8.15
N HIS A 58 -4.31 -7.62 -9.23
CA HIS A 58 -5.00 -8.87 -9.58
C HIS A 58 -3.99 -9.94 -9.97
N GLU A 59 -4.35 -11.19 -9.72
CA GLU A 59 -3.70 -12.36 -10.26
C GLU A 59 -4.73 -13.11 -11.13
N GLY A 60 -4.61 -12.97 -12.44
CA GLY A 60 -5.71 -13.37 -13.34
C GLY A 60 -6.97 -12.57 -13.00
N LYS A 61 -8.05 -13.25 -12.63
CA LYS A 61 -9.31 -12.65 -12.21
C LYS A 61 -9.42 -12.44 -10.69
N GLN A 62 -8.45 -12.96 -9.92
CA GLN A 62 -8.47 -12.87 -8.47
C GLN A 62 -8.02 -11.49 -8.01
N LEU A 63 -8.85 -10.84 -7.20
CA LEU A 63 -8.51 -9.59 -6.55
C LEU A 63 -7.49 -9.85 -5.44
N VAL A 64 -6.36 -9.17 -5.49
CA VAL A 64 -5.24 -9.35 -4.53
C VAL A 64 -5.24 -8.28 -3.47
N GLY A 65 -5.40 -7.03 -3.84
CA GLY A 65 -5.35 -5.94 -2.90
C GLY A 65 -5.22 -4.57 -3.56
N SER A 66 -4.91 -3.58 -2.74
CA SER A 66 -4.73 -2.19 -3.18
C SER A 66 -3.64 -1.49 -2.39
N ALA A 67 -3.14 -0.39 -2.95
CA ALA A 67 -2.17 0.46 -2.29
C ALA A 67 -2.40 1.92 -2.70
N MET A 68 -2.21 2.82 -1.76
CA MET A 68 -2.42 4.25 -1.96
C MET A 68 -1.22 5.02 -1.43
N ILE A 69 -0.81 6.03 -2.17
CA ILE A 69 0.35 6.86 -1.84
C ILE A 69 0.03 8.33 -2.09
N PHE A 70 0.58 9.20 -1.27
CA PHE A 70 0.56 10.64 -1.45
C PHE A 70 1.99 11.15 -1.69
N HIS A 71 2.17 11.96 -2.73
CA HIS A 71 3.46 12.57 -3.08
C HIS A 71 3.49 14.04 -2.67
N ASP A 72 4.27 14.36 -1.65
CA ASP A 72 4.55 15.73 -1.25
C ASP A 72 5.80 16.22 -2.01
N LYS A 73 5.56 16.79 -3.19
CA LYS A 73 6.64 17.25 -4.06
C LYS A 73 7.43 18.42 -3.47
N GLN A 74 6.77 19.23 -2.63
CA GLN A 74 7.41 20.40 -2.01
C GLN A 74 8.52 19.96 -1.04
N HIS A 75 8.34 18.84 -0.35
CA HIS A 75 9.28 18.34 0.65
C HIS A 75 10.07 17.11 0.18
N SER A 76 9.90 16.67 -1.08
CA SER A 76 10.52 15.46 -1.64
C SER A 76 10.26 14.20 -0.81
N ILE A 77 9.03 14.07 -0.30
CA ILE A 77 8.58 12.97 0.53
C ILE A 77 7.34 12.35 -0.11
N SER A 78 7.28 11.03 -0.15
CA SER A 78 6.04 10.30 -0.41
C SER A 78 5.58 9.61 0.86
N ARG A 79 4.27 9.50 1.04
CA ARG A 79 3.65 8.88 2.21
C ARG A 79 2.77 7.74 1.78
N ILE A 80 2.97 6.58 2.39
CA ILE A 80 2.06 5.44 2.23
C ILE A 80 0.76 5.77 2.97
N VAL A 81 -0.34 5.86 2.23
CA VAL A 81 -1.67 6.08 2.80
C VAL A 81 -2.26 4.76 3.27
N SER A 82 -2.13 3.72 2.44
CA SER A 82 -2.67 2.39 2.74
C SER A 82 -1.99 1.34 1.89
N ILE A 83 -1.80 0.15 2.45
CA ILE A 83 -1.54 -1.10 1.74
C ILE A 83 -2.49 -2.13 2.31
N ALA A 84 -3.31 -2.72 1.46
CA ALA A 84 -4.31 -3.70 1.83
C ALA A 84 -4.17 -4.96 0.96
N VAL A 85 -4.00 -6.10 1.59
CA VAL A 85 -3.95 -7.41 0.93
C VAL A 85 -5.16 -8.22 1.37
N MET A 86 -5.90 -8.76 0.41
CA MET A 86 -7.08 -9.58 0.70
C MET A 86 -6.72 -10.71 1.68
N PRO A 87 -7.62 -11.05 2.63
CA PRO A 87 -7.30 -12.03 3.68
C PRO A 87 -6.78 -13.38 3.16
N ASP A 88 -7.33 -13.87 2.06
CA ASP A 88 -6.91 -15.13 1.43
C ASP A 88 -5.56 -15.05 0.68
N ARG A 89 -5.03 -13.84 0.55
CA ARG A 89 -3.73 -13.57 -0.11
C ARG A 89 -2.63 -13.19 0.87
N GLN A 90 -2.94 -13.03 2.15
CA GLN A 90 -1.94 -12.65 3.16
C GLN A 90 -0.92 -13.76 3.40
N GLY A 91 0.30 -13.39 3.75
CA GLY A 91 1.40 -14.33 4.01
C GLY A 91 2.08 -14.90 2.76
N LYS A 92 1.76 -14.39 1.57
CA LYS A 92 2.32 -14.86 0.28
C LYS A 92 3.31 -13.87 -0.35
N GLY A 93 3.64 -12.78 0.34
CA GLY A 93 4.56 -11.75 -0.15
C GLY A 93 3.90 -10.66 -1.00
N ASP A 94 2.57 -10.62 -1.09
CA ASP A 94 1.87 -9.61 -1.90
C ASP A 94 2.00 -8.20 -1.33
N GLY A 95 2.00 -8.06 0.00
CA GLY A 95 2.24 -6.77 0.66
C GLY A 95 3.58 -6.17 0.28
N LYS A 96 4.62 -6.98 0.19
CA LYS A 96 5.94 -6.55 -0.26
C LYS A 96 5.93 -6.09 -1.72
N LYS A 97 5.17 -6.77 -2.58
CA LYS A 97 5.03 -6.38 -4.00
C LYS A 97 4.38 -5.00 -4.12
N PHE A 98 3.31 -4.73 -3.37
CA PHE A 98 2.70 -3.41 -3.33
C PHE A 98 3.66 -2.35 -2.79
N LEU A 99 4.36 -2.65 -1.71
CA LEU A 99 5.33 -1.72 -1.12
C LEU A 99 6.43 -1.35 -2.13
N GLN A 100 7.01 -2.34 -2.80
CA GLN A 100 8.03 -2.11 -3.83
C GLN A 100 7.49 -1.26 -4.99
N HIS A 101 6.24 -1.50 -5.40
CA HIS A 101 5.58 -0.71 -6.43
C HIS A 101 5.45 0.76 -5.99
N LEU A 102 5.00 1.01 -4.77
CA LEU A 102 4.89 2.38 -4.23
C LEU A 102 6.26 3.07 -4.13
N GLU A 103 7.30 2.34 -3.72
CA GLU A 103 8.66 2.89 -3.65
C GLU A 103 9.18 3.31 -5.02
N GLN A 104 8.94 2.50 -6.06
CA GLN A 104 9.29 2.84 -7.43
C GLN A 104 8.53 4.08 -7.89
N ARG A 105 7.25 4.19 -7.58
CA ARG A 105 6.47 5.39 -7.90
C ARG A 105 7.01 6.63 -7.20
N ALA A 106 7.34 6.51 -5.92
CA ALA A 106 7.92 7.62 -5.16
C ALA A 106 9.24 8.11 -5.78
N ILE A 107 10.13 7.20 -6.16
CA ILE A 107 11.40 7.53 -6.84
C ILE A 107 11.13 8.26 -8.15
N LEU A 108 10.20 7.77 -8.98
CA LEU A 108 9.84 8.40 -10.25
C LEU A 108 9.25 9.80 -10.06
N MET A 109 8.58 10.04 -8.92
CA MET A 109 8.02 11.35 -8.58
C MET A 109 9.03 12.29 -7.90
N GLY A 110 10.29 11.85 -7.76
CA GLY A 110 11.37 12.66 -7.20
C GLY A 110 11.46 12.65 -5.68
N SER A 111 10.78 11.73 -5.00
CA SER A 111 10.86 11.64 -3.55
C SER A 111 12.18 11.03 -3.08
N GLU A 112 12.73 11.61 -2.04
CA GLU A 112 13.97 11.13 -1.38
C GLU A 112 13.66 10.28 -0.14
N LEU A 113 12.46 10.43 0.41
CA LEU A 113 11.99 9.73 1.59
C LEU A 113 10.61 9.12 1.34
N MET A 114 10.39 7.96 1.94
CA MET A 114 9.09 7.34 2.09
C MET A 114 8.73 7.27 3.57
N GLY A 115 7.58 7.81 3.94
CA GLY A 115 7.09 7.81 5.31
C GLY A 115 5.77 7.06 5.43
N LEU A 116 5.48 6.57 6.62
CA LEU A 116 4.20 5.93 6.94
C LEU A 116 3.91 6.00 8.44
N GLU A 117 2.64 5.91 8.78
CA GLU A 117 2.16 5.63 10.13
C GLU A 117 1.54 4.24 10.16
N VAL A 118 1.90 3.45 11.16
CA VAL A 118 1.38 2.11 11.36
C VAL A 118 0.93 1.94 12.80
N ARG A 119 -0.19 1.23 13.03
CA ARG A 119 -0.65 0.91 14.38
C ARG A 119 0.43 0.13 15.12
N MET A 120 0.70 0.49 16.36
CA MET A 120 1.68 -0.22 17.19
C MET A 120 1.33 -1.70 17.40
N THR A 121 0.06 -2.05 17.29
CA THR A 121 -0.43 -3.44 17.42
C THR A 121 -0.37 -4.23 16.12
N ASN A 122 -0.12 -3.58 14.99
CA ASN A 122 -0.04 -4.26 13.69
C ASN A 122 1.36 -4.84 13.45
N VAL A 123 1.67 -5.92 14.17
CA VAL A 123 2.98 -6.56 14.13
C VAL A 123 3.36 -7.07 12.73
N PRO A 124 2.47 -7.70 11.96
CA PRO A 124 2.82 -8.14 10.60
C PRO A 124 3.24 -6.98 9.69
N ALA A 125 2.53 -5.86 9.73
CA ALA A 125 2.89 -4.68 8.93
C ALA A 125 4.21 -4.06 9.39
N ILE A 126 4.42 -3.91 10.69
CA ILE A 126 5.69 -3.39 11.24
C ILE A 126 6.86 -4.25 10.77
N ASN A 127 6.73 -5.57 10.85
CA ASN A 127 7.77 -6.50 10.39
C ASN A 127 8.04 -6.36 8.88
N LEU A 128 7.00 -6.22 8.07
CA LEU A 128 7.16 -5.96 6.63
C LEU A 128 8.00 -4.69 6.40
N TYR A 129 7.68 -3.60 7.08
CA TYR A 129 8.39 -2.35 6.91
C TYR A 129 9.84 -2.42 7.40
N ILE A 130 10.08 -3.00 8.58
CA ILE A 130 11.44 -3.18 9.10
C ILE A 130 12.28 -4.02 8.13
N HIS A 131 11.78 -5.15 7.65
CA HIS A 131 12.50 -6.00 6.71
C HIS A 131 12.69 -5.34 5.33
N SER A 132 11.92 -4.32 5.03
CA SER A 132 12.03 -3.54 3.79
C SER A 132 12.91 -2.29 3.93
N GLY A 133 13.54 -2.10 5.09
CA GLY A 133 14.50 -1.02 5.33
C GLY A 133 13.92 0.24 5.97
N TYR A 134 12.69 0.19 6.48
CA TYR A 134 12.10 1.30 7.22
C TYR A 134 12.60 1.30 8.66
N GLU A 135 12.80 2.50 9.20
CA GLU A 135 13.24 2.72 10.57
C GLU A 135 12.17 3.50 11.34
N VAL A 136 11.98 3.12 12.60
CA VAL A 136 11.07 3.84 13.51
C VAL A 136 11.68 5.20 13.86
N GLN A 137 10.93 6.27 13.59
CA GLN A 137 11.34 7.64 13.89
C GLN A 137 10.66 8.17 15.16
N GLY A 138 9.50 7.66 15.50
CA GLY A 138 8.77 8.13 16.66
C GLY A 138 7.45 7.40 16.86
N ARG A 139 6.81 7.75 17.97
CA ARG A 139 5.49 7.28 18.36
C ARG A 139 4.52 8.45 18.36
N ILE A 140 3.37 8.28 17.73
CA ILE A 140 2.31 9.29 17.73
C ILE A 140 1.17 8.80 18.60
N HIS A 141 0.99 9.48 19.73
CA HIS A 141 -0.02 9.11 20.72
C HIS A 141 -1.43 9.33 20.17
N ASN A 142 -2.32 8.34 20.35
CA ASN A 142 -3.73 8.40 19.93
C ASN A 142 -3.96 8.72 18.45
N TYR A 143 -3.01 8.40 17.57
CA TYR A 143 -3.11 8.74 16.15
C TYR A 143 -4.35 8.12 15.47
N PHE A 144 -4.67 6.86 15.78
CA PHE A 144 -5.81 6.13 15.24
C PHE A 144 -7.04 6.17 16.15
N GLY A 145 -7.01 6.92 17.22
CA GLY A 145 -8.05 7.02 18.23
C GLY A 145 -7.49 6.87 19.64
N MET A 146 -8.34 7.03 20.64
CA MET A 146 -7.93 6.95 22.05
C MET A 146 -7.31 5.59 22.38
N GLY A 147 -6.09 5.58 22.91
CA GLY A 147 -5.34 4.37 23.22
C GLY A 147 -4.77 3.65 22.00
N GLN A 148 -4.89 4.22 20.80
CA GLN A 148 -4.46 3.60 19.55
C GLN A 148 -3.31 4.40 18.94
N ASP A 149 -2.12 4.15 19.44
CA ASP A 149 -0.91 4.84 19.01
C ASP A 149 -0.40 4.32 17.68
N ALA A 150 0.31 5.18 16.95
CA ALA A 150 1.04 4.84 15.76
C ALA A 150 2.55 4.88 15.99
N LEU A 151 3.27 4.07 15.22
CA LEU A 151 4.67 4.30 14.94
C LEU A 151 4.78 5.08 13.63
N TYR A 152 5.60 6.11 13.62
CA TYR A 152 6.01 6.79 12.41
C TYR A 152 7.32 6.18 11.94
N MET A 153 7.34 5.71 10.70
CA MET A 153 8.49 5.04 10.10
C MET A 153 8.90 5.72 8.81
N GLU A 154 10.18 5.72 8.52
CA GLU A 154 10.74 6.29 7.27
C GLU A 154 11.78 5.38 6.65
N LYS A 155 11.89 5.49 5.34
CA LYS A 155 12.97 4.91 4.55
C LYS A 155 13.51 5.94 3.58
N ARG A 156 14.83 6.09 3.54
CA ARG A 156 15.50 6.88 2.51
C ARG A 156 15.50 6.08 1.21
N LEU A 157 14.96 6.68 0.16
CA LEU A 157 14.88 6.07 -1.16
C LEU A 157 16.18 6.31 -1.92
N LYS A 158 16.63 5.29 -2.66
CA LYS A 158 17.79 5.41 -3.54
C LYS A 158 17.28 5.70 -4.95
N PRO A 159 17.78 6.76 -5.61
CA PRO A 159 17.50 6.96 -7.02
C PRO A 159 17.94 5.74 -7.81
N ALA A 160 17.15 5.37 -8.82
CA ALA A 160 17.49 4.27 -9.71
C ALA A 160 18.73 4.63 -10.54
#